data_9dcf6b63f87e4a73861b23bb2ff3e215
#
_entry.id   9dcf6b63f87e4a73861b23bb2ff3e215
#
_cell.length_a   1.000
_cell.length_b   1.000
_cell.length_c   1.000
_cell.angle_alpha   90.00
_cell.angle_beta   90.00
_cell.angle_gamma   90.00
#
_symmetry.space_group_name_H-M   'P 1'
#
loop_
_entity.id
_entity.type
_entity.pdbx_description
1 polymer ?
#
loop_
_entity_poly.entity_id
_entity_poly.type
_entity_poly.pdbx_seq_one_letter_code
_entity_poly.pdbx_strand_id
1 'polypeptide(L)'
;MHPRNAAMKILVALLAITASVLAQAQERYVDKEVRVKAPVDAVWQAWTTTEGIKSFFAPDANVEARVDGPFEIYMNPLAPPGMKGADGMRFLAIQDKKMLTFTWNAPPSLPEARAQRTYVTLRFKPTGDNETLVTLHHGGWGEGGQWDQAYAYFDKAWSNVLGNLEKRFAEGKPHDWTDGWQACGQ
;
A
#
# COMPACT_ATOMS: atom_id res chain seq x y z
N MET A 1 -17.89 -49.14 -44.20
CA MET A 1 -17.31 -47.88 -43.69
C MET A 1 -18.04 -47.51 -42.40
N HIS A 2 -17.31 -47.53 -41.26
CA HIS A 2 -17.94 -47.39 -39.93
C HIS A 2 -17.93 -45.90 -39.46
N PRO A 3 -19.09 -45.29 -39.15
CA PRO A 3 -19.17 -43.87 -38.75
C PRO A 3 -18.73 -43.58 -37.32
N ARG A 4 -18.14 -44.56 -36.61
CA ARG A 4 -17.79 -44.42 -35.15
C ARG A 4 -16.53 -43.60 -34.87
N ASN A 5 -15.65 -43.40 -35.88
CA ASN A 5 -14.36 -42.71 -35.68
C ASN A 5 -14.43 -41.18 -35.81
N ALA A 6 -15.49 -40.64 -36.40
CA ALA A 6 -15.66 -39.19 -36.53
C ALA A 6 -16.15 -38.51 -35.24
N ALA A 7 -17.09 -39.15 -34.53
CA ALA A 7 -17.66 -38.61 -33.28
C ALA A 7 -16.63 -38.59 -32.13
N MET A 8 -15.71 -39.58 -32.08
CA MET A 8 -14.69 -39.66 -31.05
C MET A 8 -13.59 -38.60 -31.20
N LYS A 9 -13.28 -38.20 -32.46
CA LYS A 9 -12.30 -37.13 -32.72
C LYS A 9 -12.83 -35.73 -32.39
N ILE A 10 -14.12 -35.50 -32.51
CA ILE A 10 -14.76 -34.22 -32.16
C ILE A 10 -14.84 -34.06 -30.62
N LEU A 11 -15.08 -35.14 -29.88
CA LEU A 11 -15.16 -35.09 -28.41
C LEU A 11 -13.80 -34.77 -27.75
N VAL A 12 -12.70 -35.28 -28.32
CA VAL A 12 -11.34 -35.02 -27.83
C VAL A 12 -10.89 -33.59 -28.13
N ALA A 13 -11.34 -33.02 -29.26
CA ALA A 13 -11.03 -31.62 -29.61
C ALA A 13 -11.77 -30.61 -28.72
N LEU A 14 -13.00 -30.91 -28.32
CA LEU A 14 -13.76 -30.03 -27.37
C LEU A 14 -13.21 -30.06 -25.94
N LEU A 15 -12.63 -31.19 -25.47
CA LEU A 15 -12.02 -31.26 -24.13
C LEU A 15 -10.70 -30.48 -24.04
N ALA A 16 -9.98 -30.30 -25.17
CA ALA A 16 -8.72 -29.57 -25.18
C ALA A 16 -8.89 -28.04 -25.12
N ILE A 17 -10.06 -27.50 -25.47
CA ILE A 17 -10.34 -26.06 -25.48
C ILE A 17 -10.72 -25.54 -24.08
N THR A 18 -11.22 -26.41 -23.21
CA THR A 18 -11.66 -26.01 -21.85
C THR A 18 -10.51 -25.93 -20.82
N ALA A 19 -9.33 -26.44 -21.12
CA ALA A 19 -8.20 -26.44 -20.21
C ALA A 19 -7.33 -25.16 -20.25
N SER A 20 -7.60 -24.24 -21.19
CA SER A 20 -6.74 -23.06 -21.40
C SER A 20 -7.21 -21.78 -20.71
N VAL A 21 -8.25 -21.81 -19.87
CA VAL A 21 -8.91 -20.58 -19.35
C VAL A 21 -8.59 -20.30 -17.87
N LEU A 22 -7.77 -21.09 -17.19
CA LEU A 22 -7.58 -20.94 -15.73
C LEU A 22 -6.15 -20.66 -15.27
N ALA A 23 -5.32 -20.05 -16.10
CA ALA A 23 -4.14 -19.35 -15.58
C ALA A 23 -4.50 -17.88 -15.35
N GLN A 24 -5.45 -17.60 -14.48
CA GLN A 24 -5.62 -16.28 -13.92
C GLN A 24 -4.39 -16.07 -13.01
N ALA A 25 -3.52 -15.12 -13.38
CA ALA A 25 -2.43 -14.72 -12.53
C ALA A 25 -3.04 -14.38 -11.15
N GLN A 26 -2.57 -15.03 -10.10
CA GLN A 26 -3.04 -14.77 -8.75
C GLN A 26 -2.64 -13.34 -8.40
N GLU A 27 -3.63 -12.48 -8.16
CA GLU A 27 -3.39 -11.08 -7.80
C GLU A 27 -2.49 -11.01 -6.57
N ARG A 28 -1.44 -10.20 -6.64
CA ARG A 28 -0.45 -10.04 -5.56
C ARG A 28 -0.91 -8.95 -4.60
N TYR A 29 -0.67 -9.17 -3.31
CA TYR A 29 -0.92 -8.19 -2.26
C TYR A 29 0.25 -8.12 -1.29
N VAL A 30 0.51 -6.93 -0.75
CA VAL A 30 1.35 -6.77 0.43
C VAL A 30 0.41 -6.55 1.60
N ASP A 31 0.37 -7.53 2.50
CA ASP A 31 -0.43 -7.49 3.72
C ASP A 31 0.46 -7.38 4.94
N LYS A 32 0.19 -6.40 5.80
CA LYS A 32 0.91 -6.14 7.05
C LYS A 32 -0.05 -5.80 8.16
N GLU A 33 0.37 -6.02 9.39
CA GLU A 33 -0.37 -5.57 10.57
C GLU A 33 0.56 -5.13 11.70
N VAL A 34 0.05 -4.27 12.57
CA VAL A 34 0.74 -3.83 13.78
C VAL A 34 -0.27 -3.57 14.90
N ARG A 35 0.11 -3.90 16.14
CA ARG A 35 -0.63 -3.52 17.34
C ARG A 35 -0.01 -2.27 17.94
N VAL A 36 -0.78 -1.21 17.96
CA VAL A 36 -0.36 0.10 18.48
C VAL A 36 -0.97 0.29 19.88
N LYS A 37 -0.15 0.54 20.88
CA LYS A 37 -0.59 0.80 22.26
C LYS A 37 -1.11 2.22 22.40
N ALA A 38 -2.25 2.48 21.76
CA ALA A 38 -2.96 3.76 21.82
C ALA A 38 -4.44 3.58 21.45
N PRO A 39 -5.34 4.48 21.91
CA PRO A 39 -6.73 4.52 21.48
C PRO A 39 -6.83 4.75 19.98
N VAL A 40 -7.88 4.22 19.36
CA VAL A 40 -8.11 4.36 17.92
C VAL A 40 -8.12 5.81 17.43
N ASP A 41 -8.60 6.73 18.25
CA ASP A 41 -8.63 8.17 17.93
C ASP A 41 -7.23 8.74 17.71
N ALA A 42 -6.29 8.39 18.57
CA ALA A 42 -4.92 8.85 18.46
C ALA A 42 -4.21 8.23 17.23
N VAL A 43 -4.44 6.93 17.00
CA VAL A 43 -3.89 6.24 15.81
C VAL A 43 -4.50 6.77 14.52
N TRP A 44 -5.80 7.05 14.53
CA TRP A 44 -6.49 7.69 13.40
C TRP A 44 -5.90 9.07 13.06
N GLN A 45 -5.73 9.92 14.07
CA GLN A 45 -5.12 11.25 13.89
C GLN A 45 -3.68 11.17 13.32
N ALA A 46 -2.92 10.15 13.72
CA ALA A 46 -1.58 9.94 13.17
C ALA A 46 -1.60 9.72 11.65
N TRP A 47 -2.65 9.09 11.11
CA TRP A 47 -2.80 8.84 9.67
C TRP A 47 -3.57 9.92 8.90
N THR A 48 -4.31 10.78 9.57
CA THR A 48 -5.27 11.70 8.93
C THR A 48 -4.89 13.18 9.04
N THR A 49 -3.75 13.48 9.62
CA THR A 49 -3.25 14.85 9.74
C THR A 49 -1.81 14.96 9.27
N THR A 50 -1.42 16.12 8.75
CA THR A 50 -0.04 16.41 8.37
C THR A 50 0.94 16.17 9.52
N GLU A 51 0.64 16.71 10.70
CA GLU A 51 1.49 16.55 11.89
C GLU A 51 1.52 15.09 12.39
N GLY A 52 0.40 14.37 12.23
CA GLY A 52 0.34 12.94 12.52
C GLY A 52 1.31 12.15 11.63
N ILE A 53 1.26 12.34 10.32
CA ILE A 53 2.18 11.71 9.36
C ILE A 53 3.62 12.05 9.69
N LYS A 54 3.93 13.31 9.97
CA LYS A 54 5.29 13.77 10.32
C LYS A 54 5.82 13.12 11.59
N SER A 55 4.95 12.62 12.43
CA SER A 55 5.36 11.99 13.69
C SER A 55 5.91 10.58 13.53
N PHE A 56 5.73 9.90 12.37
CA PHE A 56 6.18 8.50 12.20
C PHE A 56 6.50 8.08 10.77
N PHE A 57 5.91 8.73 9.74
CA PHE A 57 5.95 8.23 8.38
C PHE A 57 7.00 8.95 7.51
N ALA A 58 7.00 10.26 7.54
CA ALA A 58 7.88 11.08 6.72
C ALA A 58 8.11 12.47 7.34
N PRO A 59 9.18 13.17 6.98
CA PRO A 59 9.51 14.49 7.54
C PRO A 59 8.54 15.58 7.11
N ASP A 60 7.82 15.42 6.00
CA ASP A 60 6.82 16.38 5.56
C ASP A 60 5.67 15.69 4.80
N ALA A 61 4.51 16.36 4.74
CA ALA A 61 3.31 15.83 4.10
C ALA A 61 2.31 16.94 3.78
N ASN A 62 1.34 16.63 2.91
CA ASN A 62 0.13 17.41 2.68
C ASN A 62 -1.07 16.48 2.79
N VAL A 63 -1.84 16.60 3.88
CA VAL A 63 -2.94 15.68 4.22
C VAL A 63 -4.21 16.46 4.49
N GLU A 64 -5.25 16.16 3.70
CA GLU A 64 -6.63 16.60 3.96
C GLU A 64 -7.54 15.38 3.97
N ALA A 65 -7.95 14.93 5.15
CA ALA A 65 -8.73 13.70 5.35
C ALA A 65 -10.18 13.83 4.87
N ARG A 66 -10.37 13.92 3.57
CA ARG A 66 -11.65 13.87 2.85
C ARG A 66 -11.50 13.08 1.56
N VAL A 67 -12.58 12.54 1.04
CA VAL A 67 -12.56 11.87 -0.28
C VAL A 67 -12.03 12.86 -1.32
N ASP A 68 -11.16 12.38 -2.21
CA ASP A 68 -10.39 13.15 -3.20
C ASP A 68 -9.44 14.20 -2.60
N GLY A 69 -9.33 14.31 -1.28
CA GLY A 69 -8.33 15.16 -0.61
C GLY A 69 -6.92 14.63 -0.81
N PRO A 70 -5.90 15.51 -0.74
CA PRO A 70 -4.51 15.11 -0.86
C PRO A 70 -4.11 14.16 0.29
N PHE A 71 -3.33 13.13 -0.06
CA PHE A 71 -2.59 12.27 0.85
C PHE A 71 -1.16 12.14 0.34
N GLU A 72 -0.44 13.24 0.37
CA GLU A 72 0.91 13.34 -0.18
C GLU A 72 1.93 13.21 0.94
N ILE A 73 2.85 12.28 0.77
CA ILE A 73 3.87 11.96 1.78
C ILE A 73 5.24 12.27 1.17
N TYR A 74 5.96 13.20 1.76
CA TYR A 74 7.22 13.72 1.24
C TYR A 74 8.41 13.11 1.99
N MET A 75 8.92 11.98 1.44
CA MET A 75 10.11 11.29 1.96
C MET A 75 11.37 12.16 1.78
N ASN A 76 11.43 12.93 0.69
CA ASN A 76 12.46 13.95 0.44
C ASN A 76 11.80 15.28 0.07
N PRO A 77 11.44 16.16 1.05
CA PRO A 77 10.82 17.45 0.78
C PRO A 77 11.66 18.38 -0.12
N LEU A 78 12.99 18.20 -0.17
CA LEU A 78 13.91 19.01 -0.96
C LEU A 78 14.00 18.56 -2.42
N ALA A 79 13.44 17.38 -2.77
CA ALA A 79 13.41 16.92 -4.14
C ALA A 79 12.49 17.78 -5.01
N PRO A 80 12.69 17.79 -6.34
CA PRO A 80 11.79 18.48 -7.26
C PRO A 80 10.34 18.02 -7.12
N PRO A 81 9.35 18.86 -7.47
CA PRO A 81 7.94 18.48 -7.52
C PRO A 81 7.73 17.17 -8.32
N GLY A 82 6.91 16.27 -7.79
CA GLY A 82 6.68 14.95 -8.36
C GLY A 82 7.71 13.88 -7.99
N MET A 83 8.79 14.26 -7.31
CA MET A 83 9.90 13.37 -6.92
C MET A 83 10.11 13.30 -5.40
N LYS A 84 9.25 13.93 -4.61
CA LYS A 84 9.40 14.02 -3.15
C LYS A 84 9.05 12.72 -2.42
N GLY A 85 8.29 11.84 -3.05
CA GLY A 85 7.79 10.60 -2.46
C GLY A 85 6.46 10.19 -3.05
N ALA A 86 5.38 10.26 -2.29
CA ALA A 86 4.02 9.98 -2.74
C ALA A 86 3.30 11.25 -3.21
N ASP A 87 3.91 11.97 -4.15
CA ASP A 87 3.33 13.18 -4.74
C ASP A 87 2.06 12.86 -5.54
N GLY A 88 1.03 13.68 -5.41
CA GLY A 88 -0.24 13.57 -6.14
C GLY A 88 -1.12 12.41 -5.67
N MET A 89 -0.84 11.82 -4.52
CA MET A 89 -1.70 10.77 -3.94
C MET A 89 -2.93 11.39 -3.28
N ARG A 90 -4.04 10.62 -3.26
CA ARG A 90 -5.34 11.08 -2.79
C ARG A 90 -6.07 10.00 -2.01
N PHE A 91 -6.90 10.41 -1.07
CA PHE A 91 -7.87 9.53 -0.45
C PHE A 91 -8.93 9.09 -1.47
N LEU A 92 -9.21 7.80 -1.51
CA LEU A 92 -10.28 7.19 -2.31
C LEU A 92 -11.54 6.93 -1.50
N ALA A 93 -11.38 6.47 -0.26
CA ALA A 93 -12.49 6.18 0.64
C ALA A 93 -12.06 6.41 2.09
N ILE A 94 -12.99 6.93 2.90
CA ILE A 94 -12.81 7.18 4.32
C ILE A 94 -14.04 6.69 5.08
N GLN A 95 -13.81 5.86 6.10
CA GLN A 95 -14.78 5.51 7.11
C GLN A 95 -14.19 5.90 8.46
N ASP A 96 -14.76 6.89 9.12
CA ASP A 96 -14.21 7.48 10.33
C ASP A 96 -13.77 6.43 11.35
N LYS A 97 -12.49 6.49 11.75
CA LYS A 97 -11.83 5.59 12.70
C LYS A 97 -11.91 4.09 12.38
N LYS A 98 -12.26 3.74 11.14
CA LYS A 98 -12.42 2.35 10.68
C LYS A 98 -11.56 2.01 9.49
N MET A 99 -11.54 2.89 8.47
CA MET A 99 -10.87 2.58 7.22
C MET A 99 -10.41 3.84 6.49
N LEU A 100 -9.23 3.76 5.91
CA LEU A 100 -8.72 4.68 4.90
C LEU A 100 -8.33 3.88 3.66
N THR A 101 -8.72 4.36 2.48
CA THR A 101 -8.17 3.87 1.21
C THR A 101 -7.61 5.07 0.45
N PHE A 102 -6.40 4.93 -0.09
CA PHE A 102 -5.74 5.98 -0.86
C PHE A 102 -4.94 5.40 -2.03
N THR A 103 -4.73 6.21 -3.05
CA THR A 103 -3.82 5.87 -4.16
C THR A 103 -2.39 5.86 -3.69
N TRP A 104 -1.56 5.02 -4.35
CA TRP A 104 -0.12 4.99 -4.08
C TRP A 104 0.69 4.92 -5.38
N ASN A 105 1.97 5.28 -5.32
CA ASN A 105 2.88 5.23 -6.46
C ASN A 105 4.21 4.57 -6.10
N ALA A 106 4.92 4.06 -7.09
CA ALA A 106 6.27 3.54 -6.91
C ALA A 106 7.28 4.66 -6.60
N PRO A 107 8.44 4.34 -5.99
CA PRO A 107 9.49 5.32 -5.75
C PRO A 107 10.01 5.94 -7.07
N PRO A 108 10.61 7.15 -7.01
CA PRO A 108 11.12 7.85 -8.20
C PRO A 108 12.12 7.07 -9.05
N SER A 109 12.84 6.12 -8.43
CA SER A 109 13.79 5.23 -9.13
C SER A 109 13.13 4.20 -10.05
N LEU A 110 11.80 4.04 -9.99
CA LEU A 110 11.01 3.09 -10.80
C LEU A 110 9.97 3.84 -11.66
N PRO A 111 10.40 4.63 -12.65
CA PRO A 111 9.53 5.60 -13.36
C PRO A 111 8.37 4.95 -14.12
N GLU A 112 8.54 3.75 -14.68
CA GLU A 112 7.47 3.05 -15.44
C GLU A 112 6.33 2.59 -14.50
N ALA A 113 6.67 1.98 -13.36
CA ALA A 113 5.70 1.62 -12.34
C ALA A 113 5.10 2.87 -11.68
N ARG A 114 5.93 3.93 -11.45
CA ARG A 114 5.50 5.20 -10.85
C ARG A 114 4.48 5.95 -11.70
N ALA A 115 4.53 5.86 -13.03
CA ALA A 115 3.56 6.47 -13.93
C ALA A 115 2.14 5.95 -13.75
N GLN A 116 1.98 4.82 -13.10
CA GLN A 116 0.72 4.16 -12.80
C GLN A 116 0.41 4.28 -11.29
N ARG A 117 -0.75 3.78 -10.87
CA ARG A 117 -1.19 3.86 -9.46
C ARG A 117 -1.56 2.49 -8.95
N THR A 118 -1.18 2.25 -7.71
CA THR A 118 -1.68 1.18 -6.85
C THR A 118 -2.64 1.79 -5.82
N TYR A 119 -3.18 0.98 -4.94
CA TYR A 119 -4.00 1.45 -3.82
C TYR A 119 -3.57 0.79 -2.52
N VAL A 120 -3.75 1.52 -1.42
CA VAL A 120 -3.53 1.01 -0.07
C VAL A 120 -4.80 1.18 0.73
N THR A 121 -5.19 0.14 1.45
CA THR A 121 -6.29 0.18 2.42
C THR A 121 -5.76 -0.08 3.82
N LEU A 122 -6.01 0.83 4.73
CA LEU A 122 -5.78 0.67 6.16
C LEU A 122 -7.10 0.38 6.85
N ARG A 123 -7.08 -0.52 7.83
CA ARG A 123 -8.20 -0.72 8.76
C ARG A 123 -7.73 -0.54 10.19
N PHE A 124 -8.58 0.07 10.99
CA PHE A 124 -8.33 0.37 12.38
C PHE A 124 -9.34 -0.39 13.24
N LYS A 125 -8.88 -1.28 14.09
CA LYS A 125 -9.74 -2.08 14.96
C LYS A 125 -9.28 -1.91 16.42
N PRO A 126 -10.09 -1.24 17.27
CA PRO A 126 -9.82 -1.26 18.72
C PRO A 126 -9.78 -2.70 19.23
N THR A 127 -8.76 -3.05 20.00
CA THR A 127 -8.58 -4.37 20.63
C THR A 127 -8.59 -4.26 22.16
N GLY A 128 -8.73 -3.04 22.68
CA GLY A 128 -8.85 -2.64 24.07
C GLY A 128 -8.96 -1.13 24.15
N ASP A 129 -9.12 -0.59 25.36
CA ASP A 129 -9.29 0.86 25.58
C ASP A 129 -8.06 1.66 25.10
N ASN A 130 -6.88 1.05 25.17
CA ASN A 130 -5.61 1.68 24.81
C ASN A 130 -4.79 0.81 23.86
N GLU A 131 -5.46 0.09 22.98
CA GLU A 131 -4.79 -0.70 21.92
C GLU A 131 -5.62 -0.72 20.66
N THR A 132 -4.95 -0.51 19.52
CA THR A 132 -5.53 -0.54 18.18
C THR A 132 -4.72 -1.48 17.29
N LEU A 133 -5.39 -2.44 16.65
CA LEU A 133 -4.83 -3.21 15.54
C LEU A 133 -4.99 -2.41 14.25
N VAL A 134 -3.88 -2.12 13.58
CA VAL A 134 -3.85 -1.52 12.24
C VAL A 134 -3.46 -2.61 11.26
N THR A 135 -4.31 -2.85 10.26
CA THR A 135 -3.98 -3.73 9.13
C THR A 135 -3.82 -2.91 7.86
N LEU A 136 -2.84 -3.26 7.04
CA LEU A 136 -2.51 -2.63 5.78
C LEU A 136 -2.62 -3.67 4.66
N HIS A 137 -3.36 -3.32 3.62
CA HIS A 137 -3.49 -4.07 2.38
C HIS A 137 -3.08 -3.19 1.21
N HIS A 138 -2.06 -3.56 0.46
CA HIS A 138 -1.58 -2.83 -0.72
C HIS A 138 -1.73 -3.72 -1.95
N GLY A 139 -2.61 -3.34 -2.85
CA GLY A 139 -2.96 -4.06 -4.07
C GLY A 139 -2.88 -3.19 -5.33
N GLY A 140 -3.28 -3.79 -6.48
CA GLY A 140 -3.24 -3.12 -7.77
C GLY A 140 -1.86 -3.17 -8.44
N TRP A 141 -1.09 -4.21 -8.18
CA TRP A 141 0.23 -4.42 -8.75
C TRP A 141 0.15 -4.87 -10.21
N GLY A 142 1.02 -4.32 -11.06
CA GLY A 142 1.33 -4.91 -12.36
C GLY A 142 2.28 -6.11 -12.25
N GLU A 143 2.74 -6.62 -13.37
CA GLU A 143 3.59 -7.81 -13.45
C GLU A 143 4.92 -7.51 -14.16
N GLY A 144 5.98 -8.17 -13.70
CA GLY A 144 7.31 -8.12 -14.30
C GLY A 144 8.04 -6.78 -14.14
N GLY A 145 9.30 -6.74 -14.57
CA GLY A 145 10.10 -5.52 -14.66
C GLY A 145 10.11 -4.67 -13.39
N GLN A 146 9.77 -3.39 -13.52
CA GLN A 146 9.73 -2.46 -12.38
C GLN A 146 8.62 -2.77 -11.38
N TRP A 147 7.57 -3.48 -11.77
CA TRP A 147 6.52 -3.89 -10.85
C TRP A 147 6.99 -4.90 -9.81
N ASP A 148 7.85 -5.84 -10.20
CA ASP A 148 8.42 -6.80 -9.25
C ASP A 148 9.38 -6.12 -8.28
N GLN A 149 10.13 -5.13 -8.76
CA GLN A 149 11.00 -4.30 -7.91
C GLN A 149 10.17 -3.45 -6.94
N ALA A 150 9.10 -2.82 -7.42
CA ALA A 150 8.18 -2.02 -6.58
C ALA A 150 7.52 -2.88 -5.50
N TYR A 151 7.03 -4.07 -5.86
CA TYR A 151 6.44 -5.02 -4.92
C TYR A 151 7.42 -5.40 -3.80
N ALA A 152 8.64 -5.81 -4.16
CA ALA A 152 9.67 -6.19 -3.19
C ALA A 152 10.12 -5.00 -2.31
N TYR A 153 10.16 -3.78 -2.86
CA TYR A 153 10.42 -2.56 -2.12
C TYR A 153 9.35 -2.30 -1.06
N PHE A 154 8.07 -2.33 -1.44
CA PHE A 154 6.97 -2.00 -0.53
C PHE A 154 6.72 -3.08 0.51
N ASP A 155 7.03 -4.34 0.24
CA ASP A 155 6.98 -5.39 1.26
C ASP A 155 7.86 -5.05 2.48
N LYS A 156 9.03 -4.45 2.25
CA LYS A 156 9.94 -3.98 3.32
C LYS A 156 9.52 -2.60 3.86
N ALA A 157 9.22 -1.65 2.97
CA ALA A 157 8.93 -0.28 3.35
C ALA A 157 7.72 -0.17 4.28
N TRP A 158 6.64 -0.91 4.03
CA TRP A 158 5.48 -0.91 4.91
C TRP A 158 5.76 -1.49 6.29
N SER A 159 6.63 -2.48 6.40
CA SER A 159 7.07 -2.99 7.70
C SER A 159 7.78 -1.90 8.52
N ASN A 160 8.62 -1.08 7.88
CA ASN A 160 9.29 0.04 8.53
C ASN A 160 8.31 1.12 8.97
N VAL A 161 7.36 1.50 8.09
CA VAL A 161 6.34 2.52 8.40
C VAL A 161 5.48 2.09 9.59
N LEU A 162 4.99 0.86 9.60
CA LEU A 162 4.17 0.35 10.70
C LEU A 162 5.00 0.19 12.00
N GLY A 163 6.26 -0.21 11.91
CA GLY A 163 7.18 -0.25 13.05
C GLY A 163 7.46 1.14 13.64
N ASN A 164 7.60 2.16 12.79
CA ASN A 164 7.73 3.56 13.26
C ASN A 164 6.44 4.04 13.94
N LEU A 165 5.27 3.66 13.43
CA LEU A 165 3.99 3.97 14.08
C LEU A 165 3.92 3.36 15.49
N GLU A 166 4.26 2.08 15.62
CA GLU A 166 4.30 1.39 16.91
C GLU A 166 5.28 2.09 17.88
N LYS A 167 6.49 2.33 17.42
CA LYS A 167 7.54 3.00 18.19
C LYS A 167 7.13 4.40 18.65
N ARG A 168 6.51 5.19 17.76
CA ARG A 168 5.97 6.52 18.05
C ARG A 168 5.08 6.52 19.29
N PHE A 169 4.18 5.55 19.40
CA PHE A 169 3.24 5.45 20.52
C PHE A 169 3.86 4.77 21.75
N ALA A 170 4.76 3.81 21.56
CA ALA A 170 5.47 3.15 22.66
C ALA A 170 6.42 4.11 23.40
N GLU A 171 7.11 4.98 22.67
CA GLU A 171 8.07 5.95 23.22
C GLU A 171 7.43 7.29 23.60
N GLY A 172 6.18 7.55 23.15
CA GLY A 172 5.46 8.80 23.44
C GLY A 172 6.04 10.05 22.77
N LYS A 173 6.95 9.90 21.80
CA LYS A 173 7.60 11.00 21.08
C LYS A 173 7.57 10.80 19.54
N PRO A 174 7.54 11.89 18.76
CA PRO A 174 7.67 11.81 17.32
C PRO A 174 8.99 11.18 16.89
N HIS A 175 9.00 10.61 15.68
CA HIS A 175 10.21 10.15 15.01
C HIS A 175 11.14 11.33 14.74
N ASP A 176 12.43 11.15 15.03
CA ASP A 176 13.45 12.14 14.71
C ASP A 176 13.95 11.94 13.29
N TRP A 177 13.69 12.92 12.43
CA TRP A 177 14.09 12.90 11.02
C TRP A 177 15.47 13.53 10.79
N THR A 178 16.17 13.99 11.84
CA THR A 178 17.47 14.67 11.68
C THR A 178 18.61 13.70 11.35
N ASP A 179 18.49 12.45 11.77
CA ASP A 179 19.54 11.43 11.63
C ASP A 179 19.44 10.58 10.37
N GLY A 180 18.61 10.91 9.38
CA GLY A 180 18.65 10.06 8.19
C GLY A 180 17.50 10.04 7.25
N TRP A 181 17.44 10.99 6.39
CA TRP A 181 16.88 10.90 5.05
C TRP A 181 17.46 9.77 4.21
N GLN A 182 18.56 9.19 4.63
CA GLN A 182 19.37 8.23 3.88
C GLN A 182 18.83 6.81 3.91
N ALA A 183 17.84 6.49 4.75
CA ALA A 183 17.38 5.12 4.92
C ALA A 183 16.24 4.67 3.99
N CYS A 184 15.59 5.58 3.26
CA CYS A 184 14.41 5.26 2.45
C CYS A 184 14.54 5.58 0.95
N GLY A 185 15.72 5.52 0.37
CA GLY A 185 15.74 5.69 -1.07
C GLY A 185 17.03 6.16 -1.73
N GLN A 186 18.02 5.34 -1.72
CA GLN A 186 19.00 5.30 -2.81
C GLN A 186 18.86 3.98 -3.55
#